data_adc71b18483492a51881010d40025f04
#
_entry.id   adc71b18483492a51881010d40025f04
#
_cell.length_a   1.000
_cell.length_b   1.000
_cell.length_c   1.000
_cell.angle_alpha   90.00
_cell.angle_beta   90.00
_cell.angle_gamma   90.00
#
_symmetry.space_group_name_H-M   'P 1'
#
loop_
_entity.id
_entity.type
_entity.pdbx_description
1 polymer ?
#
loop_
_entity_poly.entity_id
_entity_poly.type
_entity_poly.pdbx_seq_one_letter_code
_entity_poly.pdbx_strand_id
1 'polypeptide(L)'
;MRGWLQGYNAQATTNEEQIIVAAEITVDSPDFGHLEPILNAARTELQAAGVTDTPQVALADAGYWHQDQMQRIVADGIQVLIPPDSSRRKAPRPGWNGGLYAFMRRVLDTDRGNELYRQRQQLIEPVFAQTKFNPRLDRFHRRGRAAVRTEWRLIAATHNLLKLHRHQTATG
;
A
#
# COMPACT_ATOMS: atom_id res chain seq x y z
N MET A 1 30.15 -10.76 4.14
CA MET A 1 29.63 -9.68 4.98
C MET A 1 28.33 -9.17 4.36
N ARG A 2 27.19 -9.25 5.04
CA ARG A 2 25.98 -8.54 4.62
C ARG A 2 26.11 -7.09 5.06
N GLY A 3 26.45 -6.19 4.14
CA GLY A 3 26.51 -4.77 4.42
C GLY A 3 25.10 -4.21 4.67
N TRP A 4 24.97 -3.22 5.54
CA TRP A 4 23.76 -2.44 5.71
C TRP A 4 23.58 -1.57 4.48
N LEU A 5 22.51 -1.83 3.71
CA LEU A 5 22.10 -0.94 2.62
C LEU A 5 21.13 0.09 3.21
N GLN A 6 21.54 1.34 3.24
CA GLN A 6 20.64 2.45 3.53
C GLN A 6 19.83 2.72 2.27
N GLY A 7 18.56 2.36 2.30
CA GLY A 7 17.62 2.54 1.20
C GLY A 7 16.41 3.37 1.62
N TYR A 8 15.70 3.90 0.63
CA TYR A 8 14.39 4.49 0.84
C TYR A 8 13.31 3.41 0.66
N ASN A 9 12.33 3.39 1.56
CA ASN A 9 11.13 2.57 1.41
C ASN A 9 10.03 3.42 0.75
N ALA A 10 9.71 3.09 -0.50
CA ALA A 10 8.69 3.77 -1.29
C ALA A 10 7.34 3.09 -1.05
N GLN A 11 6.39 3.86 -0.55
CA GLN A 11 5.03 3.41 -0.26
C GLN A 11 4.04 4.08 -1.20
N ALA A 12 2.99 3.35 -1.55
CA ALA A 12 1.88 3.87 -2.35
C ALA A 12 0.56 3.25 -1.91
N THR A 13 -0.51 4.02 -2.00
CA THR A 13 -1.89 3.50 -1.96
C THR A 13 -2.54 3.72 -3.31
N THR A 14 -3.34 2.74 -3.74
CA THR A 14 -4.11 2.80 -4.99
C THR A 14 -5.58 2.56 -4.71
N ASN A 15 -6.43 3.10 -5.57
CA ASN A 15 -7.83 2.71 -5.64
C ASN A 15 -8.04 1.47 -6.52
N GLU A 16 -9.29 1.09 -6.76
CA GLU A 16 -9.68 -0.08 -7.57
C GLU A 16 -9.27 0.06 -9.04
N GLU A 17 -9.18 1.27 -9.57
CA GLU A 17 -8.70 1.53 -10.93
C GLU A 17 -7.17 1.62 -11.01
N GLN A 18 -6.44 1.28 -9.95
CA GLN A 18 -4.98 1.38 -9.88
C GLN A 18 -4.45 2.83 -10.01
N ILE A 19 -5.27 3.82 -9.68
CA ILE A 19 -4.81 5.21 -9.54
C ILE A 19 -4.06 5.34 -8.23
N ILE A 20 -2.85 5.87 -8.26
CA ILE A 20 -2.06 6.12 -7.05
C ILE A 20 -2.64 7.34 -6.35
N VAL A 21 -3.26 7.13 -5.19
CA VAL A 21 -3.87 8.18 -4.38
C VAL A 21 -2.84 8.87 -3.49
N ALA A 22 -1.92 8.09 -2.90
CA ALA A 22 -0.82 8.64 -2.11
C ALA A 22 0.49 7.94 -2.42
N ALA A 23 1.58 8.71 -2.40
CA ALA A 23 2.94 8.26 -2.66
C ALA A 23 3.89 8.88 -1.64
N GLU A 24 4.46 8.06 -0.75
CA GLU A 24 5.29 8.51 0.37
C GLU A 24 6.62 7.77 0.44
N ILE A 25 7.61 8.39 1.08
CA ILE A 25 8.93 7.83 1.30
C ILE A 25 9.23 7.78 2.79
N THR A 26 9.64 6.62 3.26
CA THR A 26 10.24 6.46 4.59
C THR A 26 11.68 5.94 4.49
N VAL A 27 12.43 6.13 5.54
CA VAL A 27 13.77 5.56 5.71
C VAL A 27 13.74 4.32 6.60
N ASP A 28 12.59 4.02 7.18
CA ASP A 28 12.41 2.85 8.01
C ASP A 28 12.27 1.60 7.14
N SER A 29 13.05 0.58 7.46
CA SER A 29 13.11 -0.64 6.65
C SER A 29 11.84 -1.50 6.68
N PRO A 30 11.15 -1.71 7.84
CA PRO A 30 9.89 -2.45 7.83
C PRO A 30 8.70 -1.54 7.50
N ASP A 31 7.67 -2.12 6.89
CA ASP A 31 6.39 -1.43 6.65
C ASP A 31 5.55 -1.30 7.95
N PHE A 32 6.03 -1.92 9.02
CA PHE A 32 5.44 -1.85 10.34
C PHE A 32 5.27 -0.40 10.82
N GLY A 33 4.05 -0.04 11.18
CA GLY A 33 3.74 1.30 11.66
C GLY A 33 3.46 2.34 10.56
N HIS A 34 3.48 1.98 9.28
CA HIS A 34 3.26 2.91 8.17
C HIS A 34 1.86 2.86 7.56
N LEU A 35 0.97 1.97 8.01
CA LEU A 35 -0.40 1.87 7.49
C LEU A 35 -1.21 3.14 7.72
N GLU A 36 -1.31 3.59 8.95
CA GLU A 36 -2.07 4.80 9.31
C GLU A 36 -1.49 6.07 8.69
N PRO A 37 -0.16 6.32 8.71
CA PRO A 37 0.44 7.43 8.01
C PRO A 37 0.13 7.49 6.52
N ILE A 38 0.20 6.37 5.79
CA ILE A 38 -0.07 6.37 4.35
C ILE A 38 -1.57 6.53 4.03
N LEU A 39 -2.48 6.01 4.86
CA LEU A 39 -3.91 6.24 4.74
C LEU A 39 -4.28 7.71 5.02
N ASN A 40 -3.65 8.33 6.00
CA ASN A 40 -3.85 9.76 6.27
C ASN A 40 -3.31 10.64 5.13
N ALA A 41 -2.18 10.27 4.52
CA ALA A 41 -1.71 10.93 3.30
C ALA A 41 -2.74 10.78 2.16
N ALA A 42 -3.31 9.59 1.96
CA ALA A 42 -4.34 9.37 0.96
C ALA A 42 -5.58 10.23 1.20
N ARG A 43 -6.08 10.30 2.44
CA ARG A 43 -7.21 11.19 2.81
C ARG A 43 -6.90 12.65 2.49
N THR A 44 -5.69 13.11 2.80
CA THR A 44 -5.27 14.50 2.51
C THR A 44 -5.27 14.79 1.01
N GLU A 45 -4.74 13.89 0.20
CA GLU A 45 -4.68 14.05 -1.27
C GLU A 45 -6.10 13.98 -1.88
N LEU A 46 -6.98 13.09 -1.40
CA LEU A 46 -8.38 13.03 -1.84
C LEU A 46 -9.12 14.32 -1.53
N GLN A 47 -8.99 14.85 -0.30
CA GLN A 47 -9.59 16.14 0.09
C GLN A 47 -9.07 17.29 -0.76
N ALA A 48 -7.75 17.34 -1.04
CA ALA A 48 -7.15 18.35 -1.91
C ALA A 48 -7.68 18.27 -3.35
N ALA A 49 -8.05 17.07 -3.82
CA ALA A 49 -8.67 16.84 -5.12
C ALA A 49 -10.20 17.09 -5.13
N GLY A 50 -10.80 17.50 -4.01
CA GLY A 50 -12.24 17.70 -3.89
C GLY A 50 -13.07 16.41 -3.83
N VAL A 51 -12.42 15.27 -3.56
CA VAL A 51 -13.09 13.97 -3.41
C VAL A 51 -13.54 13.83 -1.95
N THR A 52 -14.85 13.66 -1.77
CA THR A 52 -15.48 13.52 -0.44
C THR A 52 -15.64 12.07 0.02
N ASP A 53 -15.54 11.14 -0.91
CA ASP A 53 -15.65 9.71 -0.63
C ASP A 53 -14.49 9.24 0.25
N THR A 54 -14.81 8.39 1.22
CA THR A 54 -13.82 7.78 2.12
C THR A 54 -13.59 6.32 1.74
N PRO A 55 -12.34 5.83 1.82
CA PRO A 55 -12.06 4.43 1.62
C PRO A 55 -12.87 3.57 2.59
N GLN A 56 -13.53 2.53 2.09
CA GLN A 56 -14.30 1.61 2.93
C GLN A 56 -13.44 0.45 3.44
N VAL A 57 -12.47 0.03 2.65
CA VAL A 57 -11.60 -1.12 2.96
C VAL A 57 -10.15 -0.77 2.65
N ALA A 58 -9.26 -1.07 3.59
CA ALA A 58 -7.82 -0.99 3.42
C ALA A 58 -7.22 -2.40 3.37
N LEU A 59 -6.54 -2.69 2.26
CA LEU A 59 -5.86 -3.97 2.03
C LEU A 59 -4.35 -3.74 2.07
N ALA A 60 -3.64 -4.47 2.94
CA ALA A 60 -2.18 -4.38 2.99
C ALA A 60 -1.54 -5.75 3.21
N ASP A 61 -0.24 -5.86 3.02
CA ASP A 61 0.46 -7.10 3.27
C ASP A 61 0.82 -7.29 4.76
N ALA A 62 1.34 -8.46 5.10
CA ALA A 62 1.69 -8.81 6.48
C ALA A 62 2.76 -7.91 7.12
N GLY A 63 3.52 -7.15 6.31
CA GLY A 63 4.52 -6.19 6.78
C GLY A 63 3.91 -5.00 7.52
N TYR A 64 2.69 -4.63 7.14
CA TYR A 64 1.94 -3.52 7.75
C TYR A 64 1.21 -3.90 9.04
N TRP A 65 1.26 -5.14 9.49
CA TRP A 65 0.56 -5.57 10.69
C TRP A 65 0.98 -4.76 11.92
N HIS A 66 0.09 -3.89 12.40
CA HIS A 66 0.26 -3.10 13.61
C HIS A 66 -1.10 -2.97 14.31
N GLN A 67 -1.30 -3.73 15.38
CA GLN A 67 -2.61 -3.91 16.00
C GLN A 67 -3.27 -2.60 16.41
N ASP A 68 -2.53 -1.70 17.08
CA ASP A 68 -3.10 -0.43 17.56
C ASP A 68 -3.50 0.50 16.41
N GLN A 69 -2.72 0.55 15.31
CA GLN A 69 -3.09 1.32 14.12
C GLN A 69 -4.33 0.72 13.46
N MET A 70 -4.38 -0.61 13.29
CA MET A 70 -5.55 -1.29 12.72
C MET A 70 -6.82 -0.98 13.53
N GLN A 71 -6.74 -1.00 14.86
CA GLN A 71 -7.87 -0.66 15.73
C GLN A 71 -8.33 0.79 15.55
N ARG A 72 -7.42 1.76 15.44
CA ARG A 72 -7.76 3.17 15.17
C ARG A 72 -8.41 3.35 13.80
N ILE A 73 -7.85 2.73 12.76
CA ILE A 73 -8.39 2.80 11.40
C ILE A 73 -9.81 2.20 11.34
N VAL A 74 -10.04 1.08 12.05
CA VAL A 74 -11.38 0.48 12.15
C VAL A 74 -12.34 1.37 12.94
N ALA A 75 -11.88 2.03 14.00
CA ALA A 75 -12.69 3.00 14.76
C ALA A 75 -13.09 4.22 13.87
N ASP A 76 -12.27 4.59 12.90
CA ASP A 76 -12.57 5.61 11.89
C ASP A 76 -13.52 5.12 10.77
N GLY A 77 -14.04 3.89 10.86
CA GLY A 77 -15.01 3.32 9.92
C GLY A 77 -14.41 2.61 8.70
N ILE A 78 -13.09 2.44 8.62
CA ILE A 78 -12.44 1.72 7.52
C ILE A 78 -12.19 0.27 7.92
N GLN A 79 -12.69 -0.67 7.15
CA GLN A 79 -12.35 -2.09 7.33
C GLN A 79 -10.89 -2.35 6.94
N VAL A 80 -10.18 -3.16 7.73
CA VAL A 80 -8.76 -3.47 7.48
C VAL A 80 -8.60 -4.97 7.25
N LEU A 81 -8.00 -5.36 6.13
CA LEU A 81 -7.61 -6.74 5.84
C LEU A 81 -6.09 -6.83 5.67
N ILE A 82 -5.43 -7.39 6.67
CA ILE A 82 -3.97 -7.63 6.68
C ILE A 82 -3.74 -9.04 7.23
N PRO A 83 -3.04 -9.93 6.50
CA PRO A 83 -2.73 -11.23 7.04
C PRO A 83 -1.75 -11.11 8.21
N PRO A 84 -1.94 -11.86 9.31
CA PRO A 84 -0.98 -11.88 10.40
C PRO A 84 0.32 -12.59 10.02
N ASP A 85 0.28 -13.41 8.98
CA ASP A 85 1.40 -14.21 8.51
C ASP A 85 1.78 -13.85 7.08
N SER A 86 3.07 -13.80 6.79
CA SER A 86 3.52 -13.64 5.40
C SER A 86 3.28 -14.93 4.61
N SER A 87 2.97 -14.82 3.32
CA SER A 87 2.77 -15.95 2.41
C SER A 87 3.96 -16.93 2.34
N ARG A 88 5.14 -16.49 2.77
CA ARG A 88 6.37 -17.32 2.82
C ARG A 88 6.45 -18.21 4.06
N ARG A 89 5.58 -18.01 5.05
CA ARG A 89 5.58 -18.80 6.28
C ARG A 89 4.61 -19.97 6.17
N LYS A 90 5.08 -21.16 6.56
CA LYS A 90 4.26 -22.37 6.60
C LYS A 90 3.48 -22.53 7.92
N ALA A 91 3.80 -21.75 8.95
CA ALA A 91 3.18 -21.80 10.26
C ALA A 91 3.07 -20.41 10.89
N PRO A 92 2.08 -20.19 11.78
CA PRO A 92 1.94 -18.95 12.53
C PRO A 92 3.19 -18.58 13.31
N ARG A 93 3.41 -17.29 13.53
CA ARG A 93 4.48 -16.84 14.43
C ARG A 93 4.18 -17.31 15.86
N PRO A 94 5.21 -17.74 16.63
CA PRO A 94 5.02 -18.04 18.04
C PRO A 94 4.35 -16.87 18.77
N GLY A 95 3.33 -17.14 19.59
CA GLY A 95 2.55 -16.12 20.28
C GLY A 95 1.46 -15.45 19.48
N TRP A 96 1.33 -15.73 18.16
CA TRP A 96 0.31 -15.14 17.28
C TRP A 96 -0.87 -16.10 17.01
N ASN A 97 -1.25 -16.90 18.01
CA ASN A 97 -2.24 -17.97 17.82
C ASN A 97 -3.68 -17.58 18.21
N GLY A 98 -3.88 -16.45 18.91
CA GLY A 98 -5.19 -16.05 19.44
C GLY A 98 -5.59 -14.63 19.08
N GLY A 99 -6.70 -14.17 19.66
CA GLY A 99 -7.16 -12.78 19.56
C GLY A 99 -7.37 -12.31 18.12
N LEU A 100 -6.89 -11.10 17.82
CA LEU A 100 -7.03 -10.48 16.50
C LEU A 100 -6.32 -11.28 15.40
N TYR A 101 -5.25 -11.99 15.72
CA TYR A 101 -4.55 -12.83 14.74
C TYR A 101 -5.44 -13.99 14.25
N ALA A 102 -6.06 -14.72 15.18
CA ALA A 102 -6.98 -15.80 14.84
C ALA A 102 -8.25 -15.28 14.15
N PHE A 103 -8.75 -14.14 14.57
CA PHE A 103 -9.88 -13.48 13.92
C PHE A 103 -9.57 -13.16 12.45
N MET A 104 -8.45 -12.50 12.19
CA MET A 104 -8.09 -12.11 10.81
C MET A 104 -7.84 -13.32 9.91
N ARG A 105 -7.24 -14.41 10.42
CA ARG A 105 -7.13 -15.65 9.65
C ARG A 105 -8.50 -16.17 9.24
N ARG A 106 -9.45 -16.24 10.17
CA ARG A 106 -10.84 -16.68 9.85
C ARG A 106 -11.50 -15.76 8.83
N VAL A 107 -11.31 -14.44 8.92
CA VAL A 107 -11.85 -13.50 7.92
C VAL A 107 -11.26 -13.77 6.54
N LEU A 108 -9.95 -13.95 6.46
CA LEU A 108 -9.25 -14.22 5.19
C LEU A 108 -9.57 -15.61 4.61
N ASP A 109 -9.98 -16.57 5.44
CA ASP A 109 -10.42 -17.92 5.01
C ASP A 109 -11.86 -17.93 4.48
N THR A 110 -12.65 -16.86 4.68
CA THR A 110 -13.96 -16.74 4.03
C THR A 110 -13.81 -16.45 2.54
N ASP A 111 -14.80 -16.88 1.73
CA ASP A 111 -14.81 -16.62 0.28
C ASP A 111 -14.64 -15.12 -0.02
N ARG A 112 -15.40 -14.27 0.68
CA ARG A 112 -15.33 -12.81 0.51
C ARG A 112 -14.00 -12.24 0.97
N GLY A 113 -13.47 -12.67 2.10
CA GLY A 113 -12.17 -12.17 2.60
C GLY A 113 -11.02 -12.57 1.68
N ASN A 114 -11.05 -13.80 1.19
CA ASN A 114 -10.07 -14.31 0.22
C ASN A 114 -10.14 -13.56 -1.11
N GLU A 115 -11.34 -13.32 -1.64
CA GLU A 115 -11.53 -12.56 -2.87
C GLU A 115 -11.01 -11.12 -2.72
N LEU A 116 -11.43 -10.40 -1.68
CA LEU A 116 -10.96 -9.04 -1.40
C LEU A 116 -9.43 -8.99 -1.25
N TYR A 117 -8.84 -9.95 -0.56
CA TYR A 117 -7.40 -9.96 -0.37
C TYR A 117 -6.63 -10.29 -1.66
N ARG A 118 -7.19 -11.11 -2.55
CA ARG A 118 -6.63 -11.35 -3.89
C ARG A 118 -6.60 -10.09 -4.74
N GLN A 119 -7.62 -9.24 -4.62
CA GLN A 119 -7.65 -7.96 -5.34
C GLN A 119 -6.45 -7.09 -5.01
N ARG A 120 -5.92 -7.13 -3.78
CA ARG A 120 -4.70 -6.41 -3.39
C ARG A 120 -3.54 -6.64 -4.37
N GLN A 121 -3.27 -7.90 -4.70
CA GLN A 121 -2.19 -8.23 -5.63
C GLN A 121 -2.43 -7.64 -7.01
N GLN A 122 -3.66 -7.75 -7.50
CA GLN A 122 -4.05 -7.23 -8.81
C GLN A 122 -4.03 -5.69 -8.86
N LEU A 123 -4.21 -5.01 -7.74
CA LEU A 123 -4.25 -3.56 -7.66
C LEU A 123 -2.85 -2.95 -7.55
N ILE A 124 -2.00 -3.47 -6.67
CA ILE A 124 -0.73 -2.82 -6.32
C ILE A 124 0.47 -3.37 -7.09
N GLU A 125 0.50 -4.68 -7.40
CA GLU A 125 1.65 -5.28 -8.09
C GLU A 125 1.87 -4.71 -9.49
N PRO A 126 0.84 -4.50 -10.34
CA PRO A 126 1.03 -3.87 -11.64
C PRO A 126 1.56 -2.43 -11.55
N VAL A 127 1.16 -1.69 -10.52
CA VAL A 127 1.65 -0.31 -10.30
C VAL A 127 3.15 -0.32 -10.05
N PHE A 128 3.63 -1.14 -9.12
CA PHE A 128 5.06 -1.27 -8.87
C PHE A 128 5.82 -1.90 -10.04
N ALA A 129 5.21 -2.84 -10.76
CA ALA A 129 5.80 -3.40 -11.97
C ALA A 129 6.00 -2.32 -13.03
N GLN A 130 4.96 -1.55 -13.35
CA GLN A 130 5.04 -0.47 -14.34
C GLN A 130 6.06 0.61 -13.98
N THR A 131 6.19 0.95 -12.70
CA THR A 131 7.19 1.91 -12.24
C THR A 131 8.62 1.37 -12.33
N LYS A 132 8.82 0.04 -12.17
CA LYS A 132 10.13 -0.61 -12.29
C LYS A 132 10.54 -0.89 -13.74
N PHE A 133 9.59 -1.13 -14.64
CA PHE A 133 9.86 -1.39 -16.05
C PHE A 133 10.29 -0.16 -16.86
N ASN A 134 10.14 1.04 -16.32
CA ASN A 134 10.76 2.20 -16.92
C ASN A 134 12.28 2.10 -16.70
N PRO A 135 13.12 1.93 -17.75
CA PRO A 135 14.53 1.61 -17.62
C PRO A 135 15.39 2.68 -16.93
N ARG A 136 14.76 3.80 -16.54
CA ARG A 136 15.39 4.88 -15.77
C ARG A 136 14.91 4.98 -14.33
N LEU A 137 14.01 4.09 -13.87
CA LEU A 137 13.38 4.13 -12.54
C LEU A 137 13.72 2.92 -11.67
N ASP A 138 14.83 2.24 -11.95
CA ASP A 138 15.36 1.15 -11.14
C ASP A 138 15.87 1.63 -9.76
N ARG A 139 16.16 2.93 -9.64
CA ARG A 139 16.62 3.60 -8.42
C ARG A 139 16.24 5.07 -8.44
N PHE A 140 16.12 5.66 -7.26
CA PHE A 140 15.97 7.11 -7.13
C PHE A 140 17.26 7.83 -7.52
N HIS A 141 17.13 8.89 -8.31
CA HIS A 141 18.26 9.70 -8.79
C HIS A 141 18.61 10.81 -7.80
N ARG A 142 17.67 11.23 -6.96
CA ARG A 142 17.85 12.27 -5.96
C ARG A 142 18.30 11.70 -4.61
N ARG A 143 18.88 12.56 -3.78
CA ARG A 143 19.28 12.22 -2.42
C ARG A 143 18.57 13.12 -1.42
N GLY A 144 18.34 12.58 -0.22
CA GLY A 144 17.56 13.24 0.83
C GLY A 144 16.07 12.97 0.71
N ARG A 145 15.42 12.72 1.86
CA ARG A 145 14.03 12.27 1.95
C ARG A 145 13.04 13.17 1.17
N ALA A 146 13.17 14.49 1.30
CA ALA A 146 12.28 15.44 0.62
C ALA A 146 12.42 15.36 -0.91
N ALA A 147 13.65 15.32 -1.43
CA ALA A 147 13.91 15.24 -2.85
C ALA A 147 13.46 13.90 -3.45
N VAL A 148 13.70 12.78 -2.75
CA VAL A 148 13.26 11.44 -3.17
C VAL A 148 11.73 11.33 -3.10
N ARG A 149 11.07 11.92 -2.10
CA ARG A 149 9.61 11.99 -2.03
C ARG A 149 9.02 12.74 -3.22
N THR A 150 9.62 13.86 -3.62
CA THR A 150 9.18 14.62 -4.81
C THR A 150 9.36 13.79 -6.08
N GLU A 151 10.47 13.07 -6.22
CA GLU A 151 10.71 12.17 -7.34
C GLU A 151 9.67 11.05 -7.38
N TRP A 152 9.39 10.41 -6.24
CA TRP A 152 8.38 9.36 -6.14
C TRP A 152 6.97 9.85 -6.49
N ARG A 153 6.59 11.03 -6.02
CA ARG A 153 5.31 11.66 -6.36
C ARG A 153 5.21 12.01 -7.85
N LEU A 154 6.29 12.43 -8.49
CA LEU A 154 6.33 12.67 -9.94
C LEU A 154 6.12 11.36 -10.72
N ILE A 155 6.75 10.27 -10.30
CA ILE A 155 6.55 8.95 -10.86
C ILE A 155 5.07 8.51 -10.74
N ALA A 156 4.48 8.69 -9.56
CA ALA A 156 3.08 8.39 -9.31
C ALA A 156 2.14 9.23 -10.19
N ALA A 157 2.39 10.52 -10.32
CA ALA A 157 1.62 11.40 -11.21
C ALA A 157 1.72 10.98 -12.68
N THR A 158 2.92 10.61 -13.14
CA THR A 158 3.13 10.10 -14.51
C THR A 158 2.35 8.80 -14.74
N HIS A 159 2.35 7.89 -13.77
CA HIS A 159 1.55 6.66 -13.84
C HIS A 159 0.05 6.97 -13.97
N ASN A 160 -0.47 7.89 -13.15
CA ASN A 160 -1.88 8.28 -13.18
C ASN A 160 -2.26 8.94 -14.52
N LEU A 161 -1.41 9.81 -15.05
CA LEU A 161 -1.63 10.44 -16.37
C LEU A 161 -1.67 9.42 -17.50
N LEU A 162 -0.79 8.43 -17.49
CA LEU A 162 -0.80 7.34 -18.47
C LEU A 162 -2.07 6.49 -18.39
N LYS A 163 -2.55 6.24 -17.17
CA LYS A 163 -3.82 5.54 -16.94
C LYS A 163 -5.00 6.35 -17.48
N LEU A 164 -5.07 7.62 -17.17
CA LEU A 164 -6.12 8.52 -17.66
C LEU A 164 -6.13 8.59 -19.19
N HIS A 165 -4.97 8.77 -19.80
CA HIS A 165 -4.84 8.79 -21.26
C HIS A 165 -5.34 7.48 -21.92
N ARG A 166 -4.94 6.32 -21.37
CA ARG A 166 -5.42 5.03 -21.88
C ARG A 166 -6.94 4.86 -21.74
N HIS A 167 -7.50 5.32 -20.62
CA HIS A 167 -8.96 5.28 -20.42
C HIS A 167 -9.68 6.13 -21.46
N GLN A 168 -9.24 7.37 -21.71
CA GLN A 168 -9.81 8.27 -22.70
C GLN A 168 -9.72 7.71 -24.12
N THR A 169 -8.59 7.07 -24.48
CA THR A 169 -8.41 6.49 -25.83
C THR A 169 -9.16 5.17 -26.04
N ALA A 170 -9.56 4.48 -24.96
CA ALA A 170 -10.37 3.26 -25.05
C ALA A 170 -11.88 3.53 -25.13
N THR A 171 -12.33 4.73 -24.74
CA THR A 171 -13.74 5.13 -24.70
C THR A 171 -14.15 6.08 -25.83
N GLY A 172 -13.22 6.54 -26.68
CA GLY A 172 -13.44 7.33 -27.89
C GLY A 172 -13.26 6.50 -29.14
#